data_35381d5c0e104e67f5847cabee23808b
#
_entry.id   35381d5c0e104e67f5847cabee23808b
#
_cell.length_a   1.000
_cell.length_b   1.000
_cell.length_c   1.000
_cell.angle_alpha   90.00
_cell.angle_beta   90.00
_cell.angle_gamma   90.00
#
_symmetry.space_group_name_H-M   'P 1'
#
loop_
_entity.id
_entity.type
_entity.pdbx_description
1 polymer ?
#
loop_
_entity_poly.entity_id
_entity_poly.type
_entity_poly.pdbx_seq_one_letter_code
_entity_poly.pdbx_strand_id
1 'polypeptide(L)'
;DELAFEPGTRFLYSNSGMLILGVIIEKVSGKPYFEYLEKHIFAPAGMNNTGGFYKDRPVENRATGYTKIYENAGVTFDNNQYTRVLRGSPSGGAYSTVEDFLKFDIALRKNKLLSAESRELLFTGRPELNAGFHSYGFFIEEGNAGKIASHSGDGRGVNAHYNMYLDKGYTFVVLSNYSRPSGKIMADLISALINNLE
;
A
#
# COMPACT_ATOMS: atom_id res chain seq x y z
N ASP A 1 20.38 19.64 8.40
CA ASP A 1 20.29 19.36 6.96
C ASP A 1 19.30 20.36 6.36
N GLU A 2 19.62 20.88 5.17
CA GLU A 2 18.72 21.80 4.46
C GLU A 2 17.51 21.05 3.91
N LEU A 3 16.37 21.76 3.85
CA LEU A 3 15.16 21.24 3.22
C LEU A 3 15.35 21.23 1.71
N ALA A 4 14.82 20.20 1.02
CA ALA A 4 14.88 20.11 -0.44
C ALA A 4 14.08 21.23 -1.14
N PHE A 5 13.08 21.80 -0.45
CA PHE A 5 12.24 22.92 -0.89
C PHE A 5 11.46 23.47 0.30
N GLU A 6 10.91 24.65 0.12
CA GLU A 6 10.04 25.29 1.13
C GLU A 6 8.79 24.44 1.38
N PRO A 7 8.43 24.12 2.65
CA PRO A 7 7.26 23.36 2.99
C PRO A 7 5.97 23.90 2.36
N GLY A 8 5.15 23.02 1.81
CA GLY A 8 3.89 23.37 1.16
C GLY A 8 4.02 23.87 -0.29
N THR A 9 5.22 23.85 -0.90
CA THR A 9 5.43 24.37 -2.26
C THR A 9 5.58 23.31 -3.33
N ARG A 10 5.98 22.08 -2.96
CA ARG A 10 6.24 20.99 -3.90
C ARG A 10 5.89 19.63 -3.27
N PHE A 11 5.79 18.64 -4.14
CA PHE A 11 5.67 17.23 -3.78
C PHE A 11 6.99 16.50 -4.01
N LEU A 12 7.34 15.64 -3.06
CA LEU A 12 8.36 14.62 -3.21
C LEU A 12 7.92 13.36 -2.46
N TYR A 13 7.83 12.23 -3.17
CA TYR A 13 7.57 10.94 -2.53
C TYR A 13 8.68 10.59 -1.53
N SER A 14 8.32 10.28 -0.30
CA SER A 14 9.30 10.04 0.76
C SER A 14 8.85 8.95 1.75
N ASN A 15 9.52 7.81 1.73
CA ASN A 15 9.37 6.80 2.78
C ASN A 15 9.76 7.34 4.16
N SER A 16 10.79 8.18 4.24
CA SER A 16 11.18 8.83 5.49
C SER A 16 10.09 9.76 6.02
N GLY A 17 9.39 10.48 5.12
CA GLY A 17 8.23 11.28 5.48
C GLY A 17 7.12 10.43 6.10
N MET A 18 6.82 9.26 5.53
CA MET A 18 5.85 8.32 6.09
C MET A 18 6.27 7.80 7.47
N LEU A 19 7.57 7.53 7.69
CA LEU A 19 8.09 7.16 9.02
C LEU A 19 7.86 8.28 10.05
N ILE A 20 8.12 9.53 9.68
CA ILE A 20 7.88 10.69 10.55
C ILE A 20 6.39 10.82 10.89
N LEU A 21 5.49 10.65 9.91
CA LEU A 21 4.04 10.64 10.16
C LEU A 21 3.65 9.54 11.16
N GLY A 22 4.25 8.36 11.05
CA GLY A 22 4.04 7.30 12.05
C GLY A 22 4.49 7.70 13.46
N VAL A 23 5.64 8.34 13.59
CA VAL A 23 6.11 8.88 14.89
C VAL A 23 5.15 9.94 15.44
N ILE A 24 4.61 10.81 14.58
CA ILE A 24 3.60 11.81 14.97
C ILE A 24 2.35 11.10 15.50
N ILE A 25 1.85 10.07 14.81
CA ILE A 25 0.70 9.27 15.26
C ILE A 25 0.97 8.69 16.66
N GLU A 26 2.14 8.10 16.89
CA GLU A 26 2.51 7.54 18.20
C GLU A 26 2.55 8.61 19.28
N LYS A 27 3.13 9.77 19.00
CA LYS A 27 3.23 10.88 19.94
C LYS A 27 1.86 11.47 20.32
N VAL A 28 1.00 11.66 19.34
CA VAL A 28 -0.33 12.27 19.56
C VAL A 28 -1.30 11.28 20.18
N SER A 29 -1.24 10.00 19.79
CA SER A 29 -2.18 8.97 20.29
C SER A 29 -1.73 8.31 21.59
N GLY A 30 -0.46 8.40 21.95
CA GLY A 30 0.14 7.66 23.07
C GLY A 30 0.19 6.14 22.83
N LYS A 31 0.04 5.66 21.56
CA LYS A 31 -0.01 4.23 21.20
C LYS A 31 1.05 3.89 20.19
N PRO A 32 1.63 2.68 20.23
CA PRO A 32 2.43 2.15 19.14
C PRO A 32 1.66 2.17 17.81
N TYR A 33 2.35 2.47 16.71
CA TYR A 33 1.75 2.67 15.40
C TYR A 33 0.80 1.53 14.97
N PHE A 34 1.22 0.27 15.06
CA PHE A 34 0.36 -0.85 14.67
C PHE A 34 -0.81 -1.10 15.62
N GLU A 35 -0.70 -0.75 16.90
CA GLU A 35 -1.84 -0.78 17.82
C GLU A 35 -2.88 0.30 17.47
N TYR A 36 -2.39 1.46 17.04
CA TYR A 36 -3.27 2.53 16.54
C TYR A 36 -4.00 2.07 15.28
N LEU A 37 -3.29 1.49 14.30
CA LEU A 37 -3.90 0.97 13.07
C LEU A 37 -4.90 -0.15 13.35
N GLU A 38 -4.56 -1.09 14.24
CA GLU A 38 -5.48 -2.16 14.65
C GLU A 38 -6.79 -1.60 15.17
N LYS A 39 -6.71 -0.66 16.11
CA LYS A 39 -7.89 -0.08 16.74
C LYS A 39 -8.74 0.77 15.81
N HIS A 40 -8.11 1.55 14.93
CA HIS A 40 -8.79 2.61 14.17
C HIS A 40 -9.01 2.27 12.69
N ILE A 41 -8.32 1.27 12.15
CA ILE A 41 -8.41 0.88 10.74
C ILE A 41 -8.78 -0.59 10.62
N PHE A 42 -7.95 -1.51 11.14
CA PHE A 42 -8.09 -2.93 10.83
C PHE A 42 -9.35 -3.52 11.48
N ALA A 43 -9.53 -3.34 12.78
CA ALA A 43 -10.71 -3.85 13.49
C ALA A 43 -12.04 -3.22 12.99
N PRO A 44 -12.18 -1.90 12.81
CA PRO A 44 -13.37 -1.31 12.22
C PRO A 44 -13.67 -1.78 10.79
N ALA A 45 -12.64 -2.07 9.98
CA ALA A 45 -12.81 -2.62 8.64
C ALA A 45 -13.06 -4.14 8.65
N GLY A 46 -12.77 -4.85 9.74
CA GLY A 46 -12.85 -6.30 9.84
C GLY A 46 -11.66 -7.03 9.20
N MET A 47 -10.49 -6.40 9.16
CA MET A 47 -9.24 -6.89 8.55
C MET A 47 -8.47 -7.78 9.54
N ASN A 48 -8.96 -8.96 9.82
CA ASN A 48 -8.47 -9.84 10.90
C ASN A 48 -7.12 -10.53 10.59
N ASN A 49 -6.67 -10.50 9.34
CA ASN A 49 -5.41 -11.10 8.89
C ASN A 49 -4.39 -10.04 8.46
N THR A 50 -4.54 -8.80 8.95
CA THR A 50 -3.68 -7.68 8.59
C THR A 50 -2.92 -7.18 9.81
N GLY A 51 -1.62 -6.90 9.65
CA GLY A 51 -0.83 -6.37 10.76
C GLY A 51 0.65 -6.24 10.47
N GLY A 52 1.36 -5.59 11.39
CA GLY A 52 2.81 -5.47 11.39
C GLY A 52 3.45 -6.60 12.19
N PHE A 53 3.49 -7.79 11.63
CA PHE A 53 4.05 -8.97 12.31
C PHE A 53 5.58 -8.98 12.26
N TYR A 54 6.19 -9.49 13.32
CA TYR A 54 7.63 -9.73 13.38
C TYR A 54 8.01 -10.97 12.55
N LYS A 55 9.05 -10.86 11.73
CA LYS A 55 9.50 -11.95 10.87
C LYS A 55 10.13 -13.12 11.66
N ASP A 56 10.70 -12.85 12.80
CA ASP A 56 11.33 -13.82 13.71
C ASP A 56 10.33 -14.56 14.62
N ARG A 57 9.03 -14.26 14.48
CA ARG A 57 7.98 -14.92 15.26
C ARG A 57 7.09 -15.76 14.35
N PRO A 58 6.63 -16.92 14.81
CA PRO A 58 5.63 -17.70 14.10
C PRO A 58 4.35 -16.89 13.92
N VAL A 59 3.84 -16.87 12.69
CA VAL A 59 2.54 -16.30 12.34
C VAL A 59 1.87 -17.31 11.41
N GLU A 60 0.66 -17.73 11.77
CA GLU A 60 -0.10 -18.69 11.00
C GLU A 60 -0.38 -18.16 9.59
N ASN A 61 -0.25 -19.03 8.59
CA ASN A 61 -0.50 -18.74 7.16
C ASN A 61 0.32 -17.57 6.57
N ARG A 62 1.41 -17.15 7.23
CA ARG A 62 2.28 -16.10 6.70
C ARG A 62 3.05 -16.59 5.49
N ALA A 63 2.89 -15.92 4.36
CA ALA A 63 3.66 -16.19 3.15
C ALA A 63 5.16 -15.86 3.37
N THR A 64 6.02 -16.72 2.87
CA THR A 64 7.46 -16.43 2.73
C THR A 64 7.70 -15.83 1.35
N GLY A 65 8.44 -14.74 1.30
CA GLY A 65 8.79 -14.08 0.05
C GLY A 65 10.07 -14.63 -0.56
N TYR A 66 10.13 -14.69 -1.90
CA TYR A 66 11.25 -15.24 -2.67
C TYR A 66 11.74 -14.26 -3.72
N THR A 67 13.06 -14.16 -3.84
CA THR A 67 13.75 -13.38 -4.88
C THR A 67 14.53 -14.33 -5.76
N LYS A 68 14.38 -14.19 -7.09
CA LYS A 68 15.22 -14.90 -8.06
C LYS A 68 16.62 -14.34 -8.05
N ILE A 69 17.59 -15.24 -7.97
CA ILE A 69 19.01 -14.95 -8.11
C ILE A 69 19.48 -15.62 -9.41
N TYR A 70 20.07 -14.84 -10.31
CA TYR A 70 20.61 -15.32 -11.58
C TYR A 70 22.09 -15.59 -11.41
N GLU A 71 22.50 -16.83 -11.56
CA GLU A 71 23.88 -17.30 -11.46
C GLU A 71 24.32 -17.96 -12.77
N ASN A 72 25.61 -18.17 -12.95
CA ASN A 72 26.14 -18.81 -14.16
C ASN A 72 25.58 -20.22 -14.41
N ALA A 73 25.19 -20.92 -13.34
CA ALA A 73 24.64 -22.29 -13.41
C ALA A 73 23.10 -22.34 -13.51
N GLY A 74 22.41 -21.18 -13.55
CA GLY A 74 20.95 -21.14 -13.64
C GLY A 74 20.29 -20.14 -12.70
N VAL A 75 19.03 -20.42 -12.31
CA VAL A 75 18.25 -19.58 -11.41
C VAL A 75 18.06 -20.28 -10.07
N THR A 76 18.43 -19.60 -9.00
CA THR A 76 18.14 -19.99 -7.62
C THR A 76 17.15 -19.03 -6.97
N PHE A 77 16.68 -19.36 -5.76
CA PHE A 77 15.73 -18.53 -5.02
C PHE A 77 16.23 -18.30 -3.60
N ASP A 78 16.35 -17.03 -3.23
CA ASP A 78 16.54 -16.61 -1.84
C ASP A 78 15.20 -16.26 -1.21
N ASN A 79 14.98 -16.67 0.04
CA ASN A 79 13.86 -16.19 0.82
C ASN A 79 14.18 -14.83 1.49
N ASN A 80 13.12 -14.13 1.89
CA ASN A 80 13.25 -12.82 2.53
C ASN A 80 13.21 -12.88 4.07
N GLN A 81 13.34 -14.05 4.68
CA GLN A 81 13.19 -14.24 6.13
C GLN A 81 14.25 -13.46 6.93
N TYR A 82 15.47 -13.43 6.43
CA TYR A 82 16.61 -12.77 7.07
C TYR A 82 16.93 -11.40 6.46
N THR A 83 15.95 -10.73 5.86
CA THR A 83 16.17 -9.35 5.40
C THR A 83 16.27 -8.37 6.58
N ARG A 84 16.90 -7.20 6.33
CA ARG A 84 17.18 -6.18 7.36
C ARG A 84 15.93 -5.68 8.11
N VAL A 85 14.76 -5.74 7.49
CA VAL A 85 13.51 -5.26 8.09
C VAL A 85 12.83 -6.40 8.83
N LEU A 86 12.90 -6.36 10.15
CA LEU A 86 12.32 -7.38 11.03
C LEU A 86 10.79 -7.27 11.14
N ARG A 87 10.25 -6.05 11.03
CA ARG A 87 8.83 -5.74 11.13
C ARG A 87 8.47 -4.63 10.15
N GLY A 88 7.23 -4.61 9.67
CA GLY A 88 6.69 -3.48 8.92
C GLY A 88 6.75 -2.16 9.69
N SER A 89 6.64 -1.06 8.96
CA SER A 89 6.75 0.31 9.45
C SER A 89 5.69 1.20 8.79
N PRO A 90 5.54 2.45 9.18
CA PRO A 90 4.65 3.40 8.51
C PRO A 90 4.91 3.58 7.01
N SER A 91 6.12 3.28 6.55
CA SER A 91 6.47 3.33 5.12
C SER A 91 6.18 2.03 4.35
N GLY A 92 5.71 0.97 5.01
CA GLY A 92 5.35 -0.29 4.35
C GLY A 92 5.79 -1.54 5.12
N GLY A 93 5.56 -2.71 4.51
CA GLY A 93 5.99 -4.00 5.04
C GLY A 93 4.99 -4.65 6.02
N ALA A 94 3.77 -4.16 6.11
CA ALA A 94 2.68 -4.88 6.77
C ALA A 94 2.29 -6.13 5.95
N TYR A 95 1.69 -7.10 6.60
CA TYR A 95 1.08 -8.27 5.96
C TYR A 95 -0.43 -8.10 5.88
N SER A 96 -1.03 -8.62 4.83
CA SER A 96 -2.47 -8.62 4.63
C SER A 96 -2.89 -9.77 3.70
N THR A 97 -4.19 -9.91 3.49
CA THR A 97 -4.81 -10.79 2.49
C THR A 97 -5.63 -9.98 1.48
N VAL A 98 -5.95 -10.57 0.34
CA VAL A 98 -6.82 -9.92 -0.66
C VAL A 98 -8.22 -9.70 -0.12
N GLU A 99 -8.72 -10.60 0.73
CA GLU A 99 -10.01 -10.46 1.41
C GLU A 99 -10.03 -9.28 2.38
N ASP A 100 -8.95 -9.06 3.11
CA ASP A 100 -8.86 -7.92 4.02
C ASP A 100 -8.77 -6.60 3.26
N PHE A 101 -8.07 -6.56 2.11
CA PHE A 101 -8.11 -5.40 1.22
C PHE A 101 -9.50 -5.11 0.66
N LEU A 102 -10.29 -6.14 0.32
CA LEU A 102 -11.69 -5.97 -0.07
C LEU A 102 -12.53 -5.36 1.08
N LYS A 103 -12.32 -5.82 2.31
CA LYS A 103 -13.00 -5.25 3.49
C LYS A 103 -12.57 -3.80 3.73
N PHE A 104 -11.29 -3.48 3.54
CA PHE A 104 -10.78 -2.11 3.61
C PHE A 104 -11.47 -1.21 2.57
N ASP A 105 -11.51 -1.63 1.31
CA ASP A 105 -12.20 -0.91 0.24
C ASP A 105 -13.67 -0.65 0.58
N ILE A 106 -14.40 -1.66 1.00
CA ILE A 106 -15.80 -1.54 1.39
C ILE A 106 -15.96 -0.57 2.58
N ALA A 107 -15.10 -0.67 3.59
CA ALA A 107 -15.16 0.20 4.76
C ALA A 107 -14.86 1.65 4.42
N LEU A 108 -13.90 1.89 3.51
CA LEU A 108 -13.53 3.21 3.04
C LEU A 108 -14.66 3.83 2.21
N ARG A 109 -15.21 3.08 1.23
CA ARG A 109 -16.34 3.55 0.38
C ARG A 109 -17.61 3.83 1.21
N LYS A 110 -17.84 3.08 2.28
CA LYS A 110 -19.01 3.25 3.17
C LYS A 110 -18.79 4.28 4.30
N ASN A 111 -17.73 5.06 4.26
CA ASN A 111 -17.38 6.07 5.26
C ASN A 111 -17.26 5.50 6.69
N LYS A 112 -16.88 4.25 6.85
CA LYS A 112 -16.64 3.66 8.18
C LYS A 112 -15.33 4.11 8.81
N LEU A 113 -14.33 4.42 7.98
CA LEU A 113 -12.97 4.78 8.41
C LEU A 113 -12.74 6.28 8.42
N LEU A 114 -13.38 7.00 7.52
CA LEU A 114 -13.23 8.44 7.33
C LEU A 114 -14.60 9.07 7.08
N SER A 115 -14.74 10.37 7.34
CA SER A 115 -15.89 11.13 6.86
C SER A 115 -15.93 11.19 5.33
N ALA A 116 -17.08 11.52 4.75
CA ALA A 116 -17.21 11.68 3.30
C ALA A 116 -16.24 12.75 2.75
N GLU A 117 -16.09 13.86 3.47
CA GLU A 117 -15.16 14.94 3.12
C GLU A 117 -13.70 14.48 3.15
N SER A 118 -13.29 13.77 4.21
CA SER A 118 -11.92 13.25 4.32
C SER A 118 -11.63 12.20 3.25
N ARG A 119 -12.62 11.37 2.89
CA ARG A 119 -12.49 10.41 1.80
C ARG A 119 -12.34 11.11 0.45
N GLU A 120 -13.09 12.19 0.20
CA GLU A 120 -12.95 12.96 -1.03
C GLU A 120 -11.55 13.57 -1.14
N LEU A 121 -11.04 14.16 -0.07
CA LEU A 121 -9.66 14.65 -0.01
C LEU A 121 -8.64 13.55 -0.29
N LEU A 122 -8.89 12.32 0.22
CA LEU A 122 -8.02 11.17 -0.01
C LEU A 122 -7.91 10.80 -1.49
N PHE A 123 -8.95 11.04 -2.28
CA PHE A 123 -9.01 10.71 -3.71
C PHE A 123 -8.86 11.93 -4.63
N THR A 124 -8.44 13.06 -4.09
CA THR A 124 -8.20 14.27 -4.87
C THR A 124 -6.70 14.54 -4.99
N GLY A 125 -6.19 14.61 -6.22
CA GLY A 125 -4.80 14.98 -6.49
C GLY A 125 -4.52 16.41 -6.02
N ARG A 126 -3.23 16.74 -5.89
CA ARG A 126 -2.75 18.03 -5.36
C ARG A 126 -1.98 18.81 -6.46
N PRO A 127 -2.68 19.33 -7.48
CA PRO A 127 -2.04 20.03 -8.59
C PRO A 127 -1.30 21.29 -8.13
N GLU A 128 -1.77 21.96 -7.07
CA GLU A 128 -1.12 23.13 -6.48
C GLU A 128 0.30 22.85 -5.91
N LEU A 129 0.60 21.58 -5.64
CA LEU A 129 1.92 21.11 -5.21
C LEU A 129 2.71 20.45 -6.35
N ASN A 130 2.26 20.62 -7.60
CA ASN A 130 2.76 19.88 -8.75
C ASN A 130 2.65 18.34 -8.55
N ALA A 131 1.60 17.89 -7.87
CA ALA A 131 1.30 16.52 -7.52
C ALA A 131 -0.14 16.13 -7.91
N GLY A 132 -0.60 16.54 -9.11
CA GLY A 132 -1.94 16.22 -9.61
C GLY A 132 -2.23 14.72 -9.70
N PHE A 133 -1.19 13.91 -9.82
CA PHE A 133 -1.22 12.45 -9.85
C PHE A 133 -1.04 11.80 -8.46
N HIS A 134 -1.00 12.58 -7.37
CA HIS A 134 -0.79 12.03 -6.02
C HIS A 134 -1.68 12.75 -4.99
N SER A 135 -2.14 11.99 -4.01
CA SER A 135 -2.96 12.45 -2.90
C SER A 135 -2.36 11.98 -1.57
N TYR A 136 -3.17 11.88 -0.53
CA TYR A 136 -2.77 11.41 0.81
C TYR A 136 -2.57 9.89 0.84
N GLY A 137 -1.51 9.40 0.17
CA GLY A 137 -1.13 7.99 0.15
C GLY A 137 -1.63 7.20 -1.07
N PHE A 138 -2.33 7.82 -2.02
CA PHE A 138 -2.71 7.20 -3.28
C PHE A 138 -2.11 7.94 -4.47
N PHE A 139 -1.78 7.17 -5.52
CA PHE A 139 -1.63 7.70 -6.86
C PHE A 139 -3.02 7.84 -7.48
N ILE A 140 -3.28 8.99 -8.10
CA ILE A 140 -4.56 9.31 -8.72
C ILE A 140 -4.33 9.42 -10.22
N GLU A 141 -5.05 8.64 -10.98
CA GLU A 141 -5.04 8.67 -12.45
C GLU A 141 -6.45 8.92 -12.95
N GLU A 142 -6.57 9.67 -14.03
CA GLU A 142 -7.82 9.90 -14.75
C GLU A 142 -7.62 9.51 -16.20
N GLY A 143 -8.53 8.69 -16.72
CA GLY A 143 -8.44 8.16 -18.08
C GLY A 143 -9.76 7.55 -18.55
N ASN A 144 -9.72 6.76 -19.60
CA ASN A 144 -10.91 6.14 -20.22
C ASN A 144 -11.73 5.27 -19.24
N ALA A 145 -11.05 4.69 -18.24
CA ALA A 145 -11.72 3.92 -17.19
C ALA A 145 -12.26 4.78 -16.04
N GLY A 146 -12.24 6.11 -16.17
CA GLY A 146 -12.57 7.05 -15.11
C GLY A 146 -11.42 7.27 -14.13
N LYS A 147 -11.75 7.68 -12.92
CA LYS A 147 -10.79 7.97 -11.84
C LYS A 147 -10.33 6.69 -11.16
N ILE A 148 -9.02 6.54 -11.06
CA ILE A 148 -8.37 5.40 -10.42
C ILE A 148 -7.53 5.90 -9.25
N ALA A 149 -7.75 5.34 -8.06
CA ALA A 149 -6.88 5.52 -6.92
C ALA A 149 -6.08 4.23 -6.70
N SER A 150 -4.76 4.32 -6.69
CA SER A 150 -3.89 3.16 -6.64
C SER A 150 -2.72 3.33 -5.68
N HIS A 151 -2.16 2.23 -5.23
CA HIS A 151 -0.83 2.19 -4.64
C HIS A 151 -0.17 0.85 -4.95
N SER A 152 1.15 0.86 -5.09
CA SER A 152 1.92 -0.35 -5.26
C SER A 152 3.09 -0.37 -4.29
N GLY A 153 3.60 -1.57 -4.05
CA GLY A 153 4.80 -1.75 -3.26
C GLY A 153 5.63 -2.89 -3.79
N ASP A 154 6.93 -2.74 -3.72
CA ASP A 154 7.82 -3.82 -4.03
C ASP A 154 9.02 -3.86 -3.07
N GLY A 155 9.63 -5.01 -3.01
CA GLY A 155 10.80 -5.25 -2.20
C GLY A 155 11.33 -6.66 -2.45
N ARG A 156 12.31 -7.05 -1.64
CA ARG A 156 12.88 -8.37 -1.75
C ARG A 156 11.84 -9.43 -1.37
N GLY A 157 11.43 -10.22 -2.36
CA GLY A 157 10.44 -11.29 -2.18
C GLY A 157 9.00 -10.82 -2.04
N VAL A 158 8.67 -9.59 -2.43
CA VAL A 158 7.29 -9.09 -2.42
C VAL A 158 7.04 -8.15 -3.59
N ASN A 159 5.82 -8.21 -4.15
CA ASN A 159 5.33 -7.23 -5.10
C ASN A 159 3.80 -7.16 -4.98
N ALA A 160 3.28 -5.98 -4.65
CA ALA A 160 1.87 -5.77 -4.34
C ALA A 160 1.29 -4.61 -5.17
N HIS A 161 0.04 -4.75 -5.58
CA HIS A 161 -0.72 -3.72 -6.29
C HIS A 161 -2.15 -3.67 -5.74
N TYR A 162 -2.64 -2.45 -5.52
CA TYR A 162 -3.99 -2.16 -5.10
C TYR A 162 -4.54 -1.02 -5.95
N ASN A 163 -5.61 -1.27 -6.71
CA ASN A 163 -6.20 -0.33 -7.63
C ASN A 163 -7.71 -0.28 -7.43
N MET A 164 -8.23 0.91 -7.18
CA MET A 164 -9.66 1.23 -7.03
C MET A 164 -10.12 2.03 -8.23
N TYR A 165 -10.94 1.48 -9.09
CA TYR A 165 -11.64 2.18 -10.18
C TYR A 165 -12.89 2.84 -9.58
N LEU A 166 -12.75 4.10 -9.20
CA LEU A 166 -13.75 4.77 -8.34
C LEU A 166 -15.09 4.92 -9.04
N ASP A 167 -15.08 5.27 -10.32
CA ASP A 167 -16.30 5.53 -11.12
C ASP A 167 -16.97 4.23 -11.57
N LYS A 168 -16.17 3.21 -11.91
CA LYS A 168 -16.69 1.90 -12.34
C LYS A 168 -17.07 0.99 -11.16
N GLY A 169 -16.65 1.32 -9.94
CA GLY A 169 -16.92 0.52 -8.74
C GLY A 169 -16.10 -0.75 -8.62
N TYR A 170 -15.11 -0.98 -9.49
CA TYR A 170 -14.22 -2.14 -9.41
C TYR A 170 -13.02 -1.86 -8.50
N THR A 171 -12.52 -2.91 -7.88
CA THR A 171 -11.26 -2.90 -7.16
C THR A 171 -10.53 -4.21 -7.42
N PHE A 172 -9.24 -4.14 -7.66
CA PHE A 172 -8.43 -5.33 -7.67
C PHE A 172 -7.22 -5.20 -6.74
N VAL A 173 -6.79 -6.35 -6.24
CA VAL A 173 -5.61 -6.50 -5.39
C VAL A 173 -4.77 -7.64 -5.93
N VAL A 174 -3.48 -7.41 -6.08
CA VAL A 174 -2.50 -8.43 -6.40
C VAL A 174 -1.45 -8.45 -5.31
N LEU A 175 -1.32 -9.57 -4.62
CA LEU A 175 -0.28 -9.80 -3.62
C LEU A 175 0.58 -10.96 -4.07
N SER A 176 1.85 -10.69 -4.33
CA SER A 176 2.82 -11.70 -4.74
C SER A 176 3.92 -11.84 -3.70
N ASN A 177 4.25 -13.07 -3.36
CA ASN A 177 5.41 -13.42 -2.53
C ASN A 177 6.68 -13.63 -3.36
N TYR A 178 6.76 -13.05 -4.55
CA TYR A 178 7.95 -12.95 -5.37
C TYR A 178 8.31 -11.48 -5.61
N SER A 179 9.61 -11.21 -5.79
CA SER A 179 10.08 -9.88 -6.21
C SER A 179 9.49 -9.47 -7.56
N ARG A 180 9.46 -8.16 -7.82
CA ARG A 180 9.06 -7.59 -9.12
C ARG A 180 9.77 -8.34 -10.28
N PRO A 181 9.09 -8.56 -11.44
CA PRO A 181 7.81 -7.96 -11.82
C PRO A 181 6.58 -8.85 -11.60
N SER A 182 6.63 -9.86 -10.75
CA SER A 182 5.59 -10.90 -10.64
C SER A 182 4.16 -10.36 -10.47
N GLY A 183 3.93 -9.52 -9.46
CA GLY A 183 2.61 -8.90 -9.22
C GLY A 183 2.27 -7.85 -10.29
N LYS A 184 3.27 -7.11 -10.79
CA LYS A 184 3.06 -6.07 -11.80
C LYS A 184 2.50 -6.64 -13.11
N ILE A 185 3.03 -7.76 -13.58
CA ILE A 185 2.53 -8.41 -14.81
C ILE A 185 1.03 -8.71 -14.69
N MET A 186 0.61 -9.28 -13.56
CA MET A 186 -0.80 -9.58 -13.32
C MET A 186 -1.64 -8.30 -13.19
N ALA A 187 -1.13 -7.30 -12.47
CA ALA A 187 -1.81 -6.02 -12.33
C ALA A 187 -2.02 -5.30 -13.67
N ASP A 188 -1.02 -5.32 -14.54
CA ASP A 188 -1.11 -4.73 -15.89
C ASP A 188 -2.16 -5.45 -16.76
N LEU A 189 -2.20 -6.79 -16.70
CA LEU A 189 -3.20 -7.58 -17.42
C LEU A 189 -4.63 -7.29 -16.91
N ILE A 190 -4.84 -7.25 -15.61
CA ILE A 190 -6.14 -6.92 -15.02
C ILE A 190 -6.56 -5.49 -15.39
N SER A 191 -5.65 -4.54 -15.31
CA SER A 191 -5.92 -3.14 -15.71
C SER A 191 -6.32 -3.05 -17.18
N ALA A 192 -5.62 -3.76 -18.06
CA ALA A 192 -5.97 -3.80 -19.50
C ALA A 192 -7.37 -4.39 -19.73
N LEU A 193 -7.74 -5.43 -18.99
CA LEU A 193 -9.10 -6.01 -19.07
C LEU A 193 -10.16 -5.01 -18.61
N ILE A 194 -9.98 -4.37 -17.45
CA ILE A 194 -10.96 -3.41 -16.89
C ILE A 194 -11.10 -2.18 -17.79
N ASN A 195 -10.02 -1.71 -18.38
CA ASN A 195 -10.05 -0.55 -19.29
C ASN A 195 -10.83 -0.82 -20.57
N ASN A 196 -10.97 -2.08 -20.98
CA ASN A 196 -11.74 -2.51 -22.14
C ASN A 196 -13.18 -2.95 -21.80
N LEU A 197 -13.59 -2.93 -20.54
CA LEU A 197 -14.98 -3.15 -20.16
C LEU A 197 -15.79 -1.86 -20.45
N GLU A 198 -16.90 -2.00 -21.19
CA GLU A 198 -17.86 -0.95 -21.47
C GLU A 198 -18.62 -0.49 -20.22
#